data_e73066c1bff228705cb25bc08d41d2f1
#
_entry.id   e73066c1bff228705cb25bc08d41d2f1
#
_cell.length_a   1.000
_cell.length_b   1.000
_cell.length_c   1.000
_cell.angle_alpha   90.00
_cell.angle_beta   90.00
_cell.angle_gamma   90.00
#
_symmetry.space_group_name_H-M   'P 1'
#
loop_
_entity.id
_entity.type
_entity.pdbx_description
1 polymer ?
#
loop_
_entity_poly.entity_id
_entity_poly.type
_entity_poly.pdbx_seq_one_letter_code
_entity_poly.pdbx_strand_id
1 'polypeptide(L)'
;MDRRNKELDYNNMKAIPTYALYGENESSDESWLHWETITSRSRLHGFRISAHRHDLLHQILYLKSGSATVMLDGETFKVSPPAMIVVPPLIVHSFVFSTDVDGFVLTVFARDVKAALEEIGPSANGL
;
A
#
# COMPACT_ATOMS: atom_id res chain seq x y z
N MET A 1 -2.79 4.55 -23.11
CA MET A 1 -2.28 4.92 -22.47
C MET A 1 -2.55 6.05 -22.08
N ASP A 2 -2.46 6.35 -21.22
CA ASP A 2 -2.94 7.40 -20.81
C ASP A 2 -1.91 8.32 -20.37
N ARG A 3 -1.38 9.14 -21.20
CA ARG A 3 -0.43 9.99 -20.81
C ARG A 3 -0.88 10.93 -19.83
N ARG A 4 -2.13 11.23 -19.81
CA ARG A 4 -2.66 12.18 -18.90
C ARG A 4 -2.41 11.78 -17.49
N ASN A 5 -2.50 10.53 -17.21
CA ASN A 5 -2.29 10.09 -15.87
C ASN A 5 -0.89 10.33 -15.43
N LYS A 6 0.06 10.15 -16.29
CA LYS A 6 1.37 10.38 -15.89
C LYS A 6 1.65 11.80 -15.60
N GLU A 7 1.10 12.66 -16.40
CA GLU A 7 1.32 14.04 -16.16
C GLU A 7 0.72 14.52 -14.90
N LEU A 8 -0.46 14.03 -14.59
CA LEU A 8 -1.08 14.44 -13.37
C LEU A 8 -0.28 14.02 -12.18
N ASP A 9 0.24 12.81 -12.21
CA ASP A 9 0.99 12.32 -11.09
C ASP A 9 2.25 13.12 -10.87
N TYR A 10 2.85 13.60 -11.91
CA TYR A 10 4.03 14.33 -11.75
C TYR A 10 3.81 15.73 -11.32
N ASN A 11 2.86 16.38 -11.90
CA ASN A 11 2.76 17.80 -11.76
C ASN A 11 1.74 18.28 -10.80
N ASN A 12 0.88 17.41 -10.32
CA ASN A 12 -0.20 17.89 -9.48
C ASN A 12 -0.56 16.84 -8.46
N MET A 13 0.02 16.96 -7.30
CA MET A 13 -0.23 15.98 -6.26
C MET A 13 -1.68 15.93 -5.85
N LYS A 14 -2.44 16.97 -6.11
CA LYS A 14 -3.84 16.90 -5.76
C LYS A 14 -4.57 15.90 -6.57
N ALA A 15 -4.04 15.52 -7.74
CA ALA A 15 -4.70 14.56 -8.57
C ALA A 15 -4.39 13.13 -8.17
N ILE A 16 -3.56 12.92 -7.18
CA ILE A 16 -3.26 11.56 -6.74
C ILE A 16 -4.47 11.00 -6.04
N PRO A 17 -4.97 9.86 -6.47
CA PRO A 17 -6.21 9.34 -5.90
C PRO A 17 -6.04 8.86 -4.47
N THR A 18 -7.12 8.91 -3.73
CA THR A 18 -7.21 8.38 -2.38
C THR A 18 -8.26 7.29 -2.41
N TYR A 19 -7.87 6.10 -2.00
CA TYR A 19 -8.78 4.96 -2.10
C TYR A 19 -9.15 4.44 -0.74
N ALA A 20 -10.34 3.91 -0.66
CA ALA A 20 -10.79 3.32 0.60
C ALA A 20 -10.22 1.93 0.77
N LEU A 21 -10.18 1.13 -0.28
CA LEU A 21 -9.66 -0.20 -0.15
C LEU A 21 -9.27 -0.65 -1.53
N TYR A 22 -8.01 -0.84 -1.81
CA TYR A 22 -7.54 -1.31 -3.09
C TYR A 22 -8.14 -0.56 -4.26
N GLY A 23 -8.52 0.67 -4.04
CA GLY A 23 -9.07 1.43 -5.15
C GLY A 23 -10.52 1.28 -5.36
N GLU A 24 -11.29 0.65 -4.42
CA GLU A 24 -12.61 0.49 -4.61
C GLU A 24 -13.45 1.18 -3.71
N ASN A 25 -14.67 1.22 -3.94
CA ASN A 25 -15.56 1.73 -3.06
C ASN A 25 -15.87 0.93 -2.08
N GLU A 26 -16.09 0.94 -1.20
CA GLU A 26 -16.29 0.20 -0.23
C GLU A 26 -16.98 -0.67 0.14
N SER A 27 -16.94 -1.40 0.71
CA SER A 27 -17.69 -2.28 0.91
C SER A 27 -18.09 -2.45 2.13
N SER A 28 -18.89 -2.85 2.48
CA SER A 28 -19.35 -3.08 3.69
C SER A 28 -18.77 -4.07 4.43
N ASP A 29 -17.72 -4.59 4.08
CA ASP A 29 -17.24 -5.65 4.70
C ASP A 29 -16.85 -5.42 6.05
N GLU A 30 -17.12 -6.22 6.89
CA GLU A 30 -16.78 -6.08 8.19
C GLU A 30 -15.44 -6.54 8.49
N SER A 31 -14.71 -7.13 7.61
CA SER A 31 -13.40 -7.62 7.89
C SER A 31 -12.45 -6.48 8.11
N TRP A 32 -11.71 -6.50 9.17
CA TRP A 32 -10.74 -5.47 9.46
C TRP A 32 -9.37 -5.85 8.94
N LEU A 33 -9.23 -7.03 8.33
CA LEU A 33 -7.98 -7.51 7.83
C LEU A 33 -8.22 -8.13 6.47
N HIS A 34 -7.40 -7.76 5.51
CA HIS A 34 -7.51 -8.32 4.17
C HIS A 34 -6.12 -8.55 3.63
N TRP A 35 -5.93 -9.63 2.87
CA TRP A 35 -4.62 -9.86 2.28
C TRP A 35 -4.77 -10.45 0.89
N GLU A 36 -3.77 -10.23 0.07
CA GLU A 36 -3.72 -10.83 -1.24
C GLU A 36 -2.27 -10.87 -1.69
N THR A 37 -1.97 -11.65 -2.71
CA THR A 37 -0.59 -11.73 -3.18
C THR A 37 -0.25 -10.49 -3.98
N ILE A 38 1.03 -10.17 -4.03
CA ILE A 38 1.48 -9.05 -4.84
C ILE A 38 1.17 -9.33 -6.30
N THR A 39 1.33 -10.56 -6.75
CA THR A 39 1.03 -10.92 -8.13
C THR A 39 -0.44 -10.70 -8.45
N SER A 40 -1.30 -11.14 -7.57
CA SER A 40 -2.73 -10.95 -7.78
C SER A 40 -3.08 -9.49 -7.88
N ARG A 41 -2.43 -8.66 -7.05
CA ARG A 41 -2.73 -7.25 -7.01
C ARG A 41 -2.19 -6.51 -8.23
N SER A 42 -1.05 -6.91 -8.76
CA SER A 42 -0.35 -6.08 -9.72
C SER A 42 -0.24 -6.65 -11.12
N ARG A 43 -0.47 -7.95 -11.29
CA ARG A 43 -0.19 -8.56 -12.59
C ARG A 43 -0.94 -7.94 -13.74
N LEU A 44 -2.19 -7.61 -13.57
CA LEU A 44 -2.97 -7.05 -14.65
C LEU A 44 -2.55 -5.63 -15.00
N HIS A 45 -1.70 -5.04 -14.20
CA HIS A 45 -1.23 -3.69 -14.44
C HIS A 45 0.26 -3.65 -14.71
N GLY A 46 0.80 -4.74 -15.23
CA GLY A 46 2.21 -4.79 -15.58
C GLY A 46 3.13 -4.80 -14.37
N PHE A 47 2.66 -5.41 -13.28
CA PHE A 47 3.44 -5.51 -12.04
C PHE A 47 3.76 -4.14 -11.49
N ARG A 48 2.83 -3.22 -11.65
CA ARG A 48 2.97 -1.89 -11.09
C ARG A 48 1.75 -1.52 -10.30
N ILE A 49 1.96 -0.73 -9.29
CA ILE A 49 0.86 -0.12 -8.55
C ILE A 49 1.10 1.37 -8.62
N SER A 50 0.20 2.07 -9.29
CA SER A 50 0.36 3.51 -9.53
C SER A 50 0.25 4.30 -8.25
N ALA A 51 0.81 5.49 -8.26
CA ALA A 51 0.83 6.33 -7.08
C ALA A 51 -0.58 6.61 -6.57
N HIS A 52 -0.79 6.36 -5.30
CA HIS A 52 -2.09 6.62 -4.66
C HIS A 52 -1.88 6.63 -3.15
N ARG A 53 -2.93 6.88 -2.43
CA ARG A 53 -2.89 6.83 -0.98
C ARG A 53 -4.23 6.34 -0.48
N HIS A 54 -4.25 5.91 0.77
CA HIS A 54 -5.46 5.48 1.44
C HIS A 54 -5.63 6.35 2.67
N ASP A 55 -6.85 6.68 3.02
CA ASP A 55 -7.05 7.54 4.18
C ASP A 55 -7.50 6.76 5.40
N LEU A 56 -7.86 5.50 5.26
CA LEU A 56 -8.35 4.73 6.40
C LEU A 56 -7.59 3.45 6.64
N LEU A 57 -6.55 3.21 5.87
CA LEU A 57 -5.91 1.90 5.90
C LEU A 57 -4.42 2.00 6.16
N HIS A 58 -3.92 1.02 6.88
CA HIS A 58 -2.50 0.73 6.88
C HIS A 58 -2.27 -0.43 5.93
N GLN A 59 -1.22 -0.39 5.17
CA GLN A 59 -0.87 -1.52 4.33
C GLN A 59 0.53 -1.99 4.68
N ILE A 60 0.72 -3.30 4.67
CA ILE A 60 2.00 -3.89 4.93
C ILE A 60 2.30 -4.79 3.75
N LEU A 61 3.38 -4.51 3.06
CA LEU A 61 3.77 -5.30 1.92
C LEU A 61 4.96 -6.14 2.32
N TYR A 62 4.84 -7.44 2.17
CA TYR A 62 5.94 -8.34 2.46
C TYR A 62 6.49 -8.87 1.15
N LEU A 63 7.78 -8.63 0.92
CA LEU A 63 8.45 -9.07 -0.29
C LEU A 63 9.26 -10.30 0.05
N LYS A 64 8.86 -11.44 -0.50
CA LYS A 64 9.53 -12.68 -0.20
C LYS A 64 10.61 -12.97 -1.21
N SER A 65 10.36 -12.71 -2.48
CA SER A 65 11.35 -12.90 -3.52
C SER A 65 11.05 -11.95 -4.68
N GLY A 66 11.99 -11.85 -5.60
CA GLY A 66 11.90 -10.87 -6.67
C GLY A 66 12.47 -9.54 -6.20
N SER A 67 12.03 -8.46 -6.80
CA SER A 67 12.52 -7.14 -6.41
C SER A 67 11.41 -6.11 -6.53
N ALA A 68 11.59 -5.00 -5.86
CA ALA A 68 10.61 -3.93 -5.89
C ALA A 68 11.31 -2.58 -5.88
N THR A 69 10.77 -1.64 -6.63
CA THR A 69 11.14 -0.25 -6.51
C THR A 69 9.95 0.43 -5.86
N VAL A 70 10.19 1.10 -4.76
CA VAL A 70 9.14 1.63 -3.91
C VAL A 70 9.26 3.13 -3.86
N MET A 71 8.14 3.82 -4.01
CA MET A 71 8.09 5.25 -3.80
C MET A 71 7.17 5.49 -2.61
N LEU A 72 7.67 6.20 -1.61
CA LEU A 72 6.89 6.57 -0.45
C LEU A 72 7.04 8.06 -0.26
N ASP A 73 5.94 8.76 -0.41
CA ASP A 73 5.87 10.18 -0.15
C ASP A 73 6.97 10.95 -0.87
N GLY A 74 7.23 10.59 -2.09
CA GLY A 74 8.21 11.30 -2.91
C GLY A 74 9.59 10.73 -2.92
N GLU A 75 9.88 9.80 -2.03
CA GLU A 75 11.20 9.20 -1.99
C GLU A 75 11.15 7.84 -2.64
N THR A 76 12.14 7.53 -3.44
CA THR A 76 12.18 6.28 -4.18
C THR A 76 13.38 5.46 -3.75
N PHE A 77 13.17 4.18 -3.55
CA PHE A 77 14.28 3.30 -3.19
C PHE A 77 14.00 1.89 -3.66
N LYS A 78 15.05 1.11 -3.77
CA LYS A 78 14.94 -0.27 -4.18
C LYS A 78 14.97 -1.16 -2.96
N VAL A 79 14.20 -2.22 -3.00
CA VAL A 79 14.06 -3.11 -1.87
C VAL A 79 14.39 -4.52 -2.29
N SER A 80 15.21 -5.20 -1.51
CA SER A 80 15.59 -6.58 -1.76
C SER A 80 14.98 -7.49 -0.71
N PRO A 81 14.57 -8.69 -1.09
CA PRO A 81 13.94 -9.60 -0.14
C PRO A 81 14.95 -10.20 0.81
N PRO A 82 14.51 -10.62 1.98
CA PRO A 82 13.15 -10.43 2.45
C PRO A 82 12.97 -9.04 3.01
N ALA A 83 11.82 -8.47 2.80
CA ALA A 83 11.60 -7.09 3.23
C ALA A 83 10.13 -6.87 3.55
N MET A 84 9.89 -5.89 4.41
CA MET A 84 8.55 -5.51 4.78
C MET A 84 8.45 -4.01 4.66
N ILE A 85 7.43 -3.53 3.98
CA ILE A 85 7.23 -2.11 3.80
C ILE A 85 5.89 -1.77 4.42
N VAL A 86 5.89 -0.80 5.33
CA VAL A 86 4.67 -0.39 6.00
C VAL A 86 4.26 0.96 5.44
N VAL A 87 3.02 1.05 5.00
CA VAL A 87 2.49 2.27 4.42
C VAL A 87 1.34 2.74 5.29
N PRO A 88 1.56 3.75 6.13
CA PRO A 88 0.49 4.29 6.96
C PRO A 88 -0.53 5.05 6.12
N PRO A 89 -1.68 5.39 6.70
CA PRO A 89 -2.67 6.18 5.97
C PRO A 89 -2.08 7.49 5.46
N LEU A 90 -2.58 7.92 4.34
CA LEU A 90 -2.28 9.21 3.74
C LEU A 90 -0.90 9.34 3.11
N ILE A 91 -0.10 8.31 3.16
CA ILE A 91 1.20 8.35 2.52
C ILE A 91 1.03 7.97 1.05
N VAL A 92 1.47 8.83 0.15
CA VAL A 92 1.41 8.55 -1.27
C VAL A 92 2.46 7.51 -1.58
N HIS A 93 2.07 6.46 -2.26
CA HIS A 93 2.98 5.35 -2.51
C HIS A 93 2.75 4.71 -3.88
N SER A 94 3.78 4.12 -4.42
CA SER A 94 3.69 3.36 -5.65
C SER A 94 4.75 2.28 -5.63
N PHE A 95 4.53 1.26 -6.43
CA PHE A 95 5.44 0.12 -6.47
C PHE A 95 5.65 -0.32 -7.91
N VAL A 96 6.86 -0.76 -8.21
CA VAL A 96 7.15 -1.44 -9.46
C VAL A 96 7.87 -2.72 -9.08
N PHE A 97 7.33 -3.85 -9.49
CA PHE A 97 7.86 -5.15 -9.10
C PHE A 97 8.48 -5.87 -10.28
N SER A 98 9.41 -6.76 -10.01
CA SER A 98 9.90 -7.67 -11.03
C SER A 98 8.80 -8.68 -11.34
N THR A 99 8.86 -9.29 -12.51
CA THR A 99 7.81 -10.21 -12.92
C THR A 99 7.84 -11.52 -12.14
N ASP A 100 8.94 -11.80 -11.45
CA ASP A 100 9.02 -13.00 -10.62
C ASP A 100 8.75 -12.69 -9.16
N VAL A 101 8.11 -11.58 -8.87
CA VAL A 101 7.86 -11.16 -7.50
C VAL A 101 6.97 -12.16 -6.77
N ASP A 102 7.28 -12.36 -5.49
CA ASP A 102 6.46 -13.20 -4.62
C ASP A 102 6.36 -12.51 -3.28
N GLY A 103 5.19 -12.50 -2.73
CA GLY A 103 4.92 -11.87 -1.46
C GLY A 103 3.46 -11.52 -1.36
N PHE A 104 3.10 -10.71 -0.38
CA PHE A 104 1.70 -10.38 -0.23
C PHE A 104 1.52 -9.00 0.38
N VAL A 105 0.30 -8.50 0.27
CA VAL A 105 -0.10 -7.21 0.80
C VAL A 105 -1.17 -7.46 1.84
N LEU A 106 -0.95 -6.90 3.02
CA LEU A 106 -1.88 -7.01 4.12
C LEU A 106 -2.48 -5.65 4.34
N THR A 107 -3.77 -5.58 4.46
CA THR A 107 -4.47 -4.31 4.65
C THR A 107 -5.27 -4.35 5.94
N VAL A 108 -5.12 -3.33 6.77
CA VAL A 108 -5.78 -3.27 8.06
C VAL A 108 -6.37 -1.88 8.22
N PHE A 109 -7.59 -1.78 8.72
CA PHE A 109 -8.19 -0.48 8.96
C PHE A 109 -7.52 0.21 10.13
N ALA A 110 -7.22 1.48 9.95
CA ALA A 110 -6.50 2.24 10.96
C ALA A 110 -7.24 2.26 12.29
N ARG A 111 -8.56 2.38 12.25
CA ARG A 111 -9.33 2.44 13.50
C ARG A 111 -9.18 1.15 14.30
N ASP A 112 -9.02 0.02 13.60
CA ASP A 112 -8.93 -1.25 14.31
C ASP A 112 -7.55 -1.42 14.93
N VAL A 113 -6.53 -0.90 14.29
CA VAL A 113 -5.21 -0.92 14.86
C VAL A 113 -5.19 -0.07 16.12
N LYS A 114 -5.80 1.11 16.06
CA LYS A 114 -5.84 1.98 17.21
C LYS A 114 -6.57 1.34 18.36
N ALA A 115 -7.72 0.72 18.08
CA ALA A 115 -8.51 0.08 19.10
C ALA A 115 -7.73 -1.07 19.76
N ALA A 116 -7.01 -1.84 18.97
CA ALA A 116 -6.22 -2.93 19.50
C ALA A 116 -5.11 -2.41 20.41
N LEU A 117 -4.47 -1.32 20.02
CA LEU A 117 -3.41 -0.77 20.84
C LEU A 117 -3.96 -0.23 22.15
N GLU A 118 -5.13 0.36 22.10
CA GLU A 118 -5.73 0.86 23.32
C GLU A 118 -6.08 -0.26 24.27
N GLU A 119 -6.49 -1.40 23.75
CA GLU A 119 -6.79 -2.52 24.59
C GLU A 119 -5.55 -3.07 25.25
N ILE A 120 -4.42 -3.05 24.60
CA ILE A 120 -3.20 -3.55 25.18
C ILE A 120 -2.70 -2.62 26.27
N GLY A 121 -2.97 -1.33 26.14
CA GLY A 121 -2.63 -0.39 27.19
C GLY A 121 -1.41 0.43 26.86
N PRO A 122 -1.02 1.31 27.76
CA PRO A 122 0.03 2.28 27.50
C PRO A 122 1.38 1.68 27.19
N SER A 123 1.67 0.51 27.67
CA SER A 123 2.99 -0.05 27.40
C SER A 123 3.13 -0.39 25.92
N ALA A 124 2.07 -0.71 25.24
CA ALA A 124 2.15 -0.98 23.82
C ALA A 124 2.36 0.29 23.06
N ASN A 125 1.79 1.38 23.52
CA ASN A 125 1.95 2.63 22.83
C ASN A 125 3.33 3.19 22.98
N GLY A 126 4.08 2.73 23.90
CA GLY A 126 5.42 3.21 24.10
C GLY A 126 6.41 2.57 23.18
N LEU A 127 6.00 1.64 22.39
CA LEU A 127 6.89 1.06 21.45
C LEU A 127 7.11 1.99 20.28
#